data_231486e209816f1126f24dcce2017f23
#
_entry.id   231486e209816f1126f24dcce2017f23
#
_cell.length_a   1.000
_cell.length_b   1.000
_cell.length_c   1.000
_cell.angle_alpha   90.00
_cell.angle_beta   90.00
_cell.angle_gamma   90.00
#
_symmetry.space_group_name_H-M   'P 1'
#
loop_
_entity.id
_entity.type
_entity.pdbx_description
1 polymer ?
#
loop_
_entity_poly.entity_id
_entity_poly.type
_entity_poly.pdbx_seq_one_letter_code
_entity_poly.pdbx_strand_id
1 'polypeptide(L)'
;MEMRKPSRGRPRSFDEDAVLDAVMRAFWEHGYEGTSVATLEAATGLKAPSLYGAFGSKEVLYQTALERYATEHGNVLRPDGPAREAISEFLYEAADRFSESGLPPGCMVSTAALALGTAQRGVATRPAKMRSETLAGAERSEERRVGKECRSRWSPYH
;
A
#
# COMPACT_ATOMS: atom_id res chain seq x y z
N MET A 1 -27.11 33.07 24.04
CA MET A 1 -26.50 31.71 23.93
C MET A 1 -25.40 31.79 22.88
N GLU A 2 -24.20 32.07 23.31
CA GLU A 2 -23.07 32.44 22.45
C GLU A 2 -22.37 31.13 21.96
N MET A 3 -22.45 30.88 20.65
CA MET A 3 -21.79 29.72 20.04
C MET A 3 -20.27 29.95 20.02
N ARG A 4 -19.53 29.24 20.88
CA ARG A 4 -18.07 29.17 20.84
C ARG A 4 -17.62 28.65 19.48
N LYS A 5 -16.98 29.52 18.68
CA LYS A 5 -16.26 29.12 17.46
C LYS A 5 -15.20 28.08 17.82
N PRO A 6 -15.08 27.00 17.03
CA PRO A 6 -13.98 26.04 17.22
C PRO A 6 -12.65 26.76 17.04
N SER A 7 -11.75 26.60 18.01
CA SER A 7 -10.39 27.14 17.94
C SER A 7 -9.69 26.47 16.75
N ARG A 8 -9.35 27.27 15.73
CA ARG A 8 -8.38 26.85 14.71
C ARG A 8 -7.06 26.53 15.42
N GLY A 9 -6.69 25.26 15.45
CA GLY A 9 -5.38 24.84 15.93
C GLY A 9 -4.28 25.63 15.21
N ARG A 10 -3.17 25.88 15.92
CA ARG A 10 -1.96 26.50 15.34
C ARG A 10 -1.62 25.79 14.03
N PRO A 11 -1.35 26.51 12.92
CA PRO A 11 -0.94 25.88 11.67
C PRO A 11 0.20 24.88 11.93
N ARG A 12 0.08 23.64 11.44
CA ARG A 12 1.17 22.66 11.53
C ARG A 12 2.37 23.24 10.79
N SER A 13 3.52 23.25 11.42
CA SER A 13 4.74 23.90 10.89
C SER A 13 5.56 22.99 9.98
N PHE A 14 5.00 21.88 9.52
CA PHE A 14 5.67 20.88 8.66
C PHE A 14 4.76 20.44 7.52
N ASP A 15 5.37 20.01 6.44
CA ASP A 15 4.71 19.42 5.28
C ASP A 15 4.28 17.99 5.61
N GLU A 16 2.97 17.75 5.71
CA GLU A 16 2.41 16.45 6.07
C GLU A 16 2.70 15.39 5.00
N ASP A 17 2.71 15.77 3.71
CA ASP A 17 3.02 14.87 2.61
C ASP A 17 4.48 14.42 2.65
N ALA A 18 5.41 15.35 2.82
CA ALA A 18 6.83 15.02 2.94
C ALA A 18 7.11 14.13 4.17
N VAL A 19 6.44 14.39 5.29
CA VAL A 19 6.56 13.56 6.50
C VAL A 19 6.02 12.16 6.24
N LEU A 20 4.87 12.03 5.58
CA LEU A 20 4.28 10.74 5.30
C LEU A 20 5.11 9.92 4.30
N ASP A 21 5.76 10.57 3.33
CA ASP A 21 6.74 9.93 2.44
C ASP A 21 7.93 9.35 3.20
N ALA A 22 8.49 10.13 4.11
CA ALA A 22 9.60 9.69 4.93
C ALA A 22 9.20 8.50 5.83
N VAL A 23 8.00 8.54 6.41
CA VAL A 23 7.43 7.45 7.19
C VAL A 23 7.22 6.20 6.34
N MET A 24 6.64 6.35 5.16
CA MET A 24 6.41 5.24 4.23
C MET A 24 7.71 4.55 3.86
N ARG A 25 8.76 5.31 3.50
CA ARG A 25 10.08 4.76 3.19
C ARG A 25 10.69 4.02 4.36
N ALA A 26 10.60 4.58 5.58
CA ALA A 26 11.13 3.93 6.78
C ALA A 26 10.43 2.59 7.07
N PHE A 27 9.11 2.53 6.94
CA PHE A 27 8.38 1.27 7.10
C PHE A 27 8.62 0.28 5.95
N TRP A 28 8.81 0.77 4.74
CA TRP A 28 9.13 -0.08 3.59
C TRP A 28 10.48 -0.75 3.76
N GLU A 29 11.50 -0.01 4.19
CA GLU A 29 12.86 -0.51 4.38
C GLU A 29 13.00 -1.46 5.57
N HIS A 30 12.39 -1.10 6.71
CA HIS A 30 12.62 -1.81 7.97
C HIS A 30 11.44 -2.68 8.43
N GLY A 31 10.30 -2.61 7.76
CA GLY A 31 9.06 -3.25 8.20
C GLY A 31 8.47 -2.59 9.45
N TYR A 32 7.31 -3.06 9.88
CA TYR A 32 6.62 -2.49 11.05
C TYR A 32 7.40 -2.66 12.35
N GLU A 33 7.90 -3.88 12.61
CA GLU A 33 8.64 -4.18 13.85
C GLU A 33 10.02 -3.52 13.88
N GLY A 34 10.74 -3.54 12.76
CA GLY A 34 12.07 -2.96 12.66
C GLY A 34 12.09 -1.42 12.70
N THR A 35 10.95 -0.77 12.46
CA THR A 35 10.85 0.67 12.51
C THR A 35 10.59 1.14 13.94
N SER A 36 11.63 1.60 14.61
CA SER A 36 11.54 2.17 15.96
C SER A 36 11.01 3.60 15.95
N VAL A 37 10.61 4.12 17.12
CA VAL A 37 10.26 5.54 17.29
C VAL A 37 11.45 6.43 16.89
N ALA A 38 12.66 6.05 17.30
CA ALA A 38 13.86 6.79 16.94
C ALA A 38 14.12 6.81 15.43
N THR A 39 13.83 5.71 14.73
CA THR A 39 13.90 5.64 13.26
C THR A 39 12.92 6.63 12.61
N LEU A 40 11.69 6.69 13.11
CA LEU A 40 10.67 7.62 12.60
C LEU A 40 11.05 9.09 12.90
N GLU A 41 11.56 9.38 14.08
CA GLU A 41 12.06 10.72 14.42
C GLU A 41 13.23 11.13 13.50
N ALA A 42 14.16 10.24 13.25
CA ALA A 42 15.30 10.50 12.37
C ALA A 42 14.86 10.71 10.91
N ALA A 43 13.93 9.90 10.41
CA ALA A 43 13.44 10.00 9.05
C ALA A 43 12.61 11.27 8.79
N THR A 44 11.80 11.71 9.78
CA THR A 44 10.86 12.82 9.61
C THR A 44 11.38 14.16 10.14
N GLY A 45 12.39 14.14 10.99
CA GLY A 45 12.84 15.33 11.74
C GLY A 45 11.87 15.78 12.85
N LEU A 46 10.77 15.04 13.05
CA LEU A 46 9.76 15.36 14.06
C LEU A 46 9.98 14.53 15.32
N LYS A 47 9.66 15.13 16.48
CA LYS A 47 9.60 14.37 17.74
C LYS A 47 8.31 13.54 17.82
N ALA A 48 8.37 12.39 18.50
CA ALA A 48 7.25 11.45 18.64
C ALA A 48 5.93 12.11 19.07
N PRO A 49 5.90 13.05 20.03
CA PRO A 49 4.64 13.73 20.39
C PRO A 49 4.02 14.51 19.24
N SER A 50 4.83 15.14 18.37
CA SER A 50 4.35 15.89 17.21
C SER A 50 3.89 14.94 16.12
N LEU A 51 4.65 13.87 15.86
CA LEU A 51 4.34 12.85 14.86
C LEU A 51 3.03 12.13 15.21
N TYR A 52 2.92 11.60 16.43
CA TYR A 52 1.72 10.88 16.86
C TYR A 52 0.53 11.80 17.14
N GLY A 53 0.77 13.06 17.49
CA GLY A 53 -0.27 14.07 17.58
C GLY A 53 -0.90 14.41 16.23
N ALA A 54 -0.13 14.29 15.14
CA ALA A 54 -0.60 14.56 13.79
C ALA A 54 -1.27 13.34 13.13
N PHE A 55 -0.66 12.17 13.27
CA PHE A 55 -1.01 10.98 12.50
C PHE A 55 -1.60 9.84 13.34
N GLY A 56 -1.63 9.95 14.67
CA GLY A 56 -2.11 8.92 15.59
C GLY A 56 -1.02 7.95 16.03
N SER A 57 -1.40 6.72 16.39
CA SER A 57 -0.46 5.70 16.86
C SER A 57 0.48 5.20 15.76
N LYS A 58 1.56 4.48 16.13
CA LYS A 58 2.44 3.80 15.18
C LYS A 58 1.65 2.89 14.23
N GLU A 59 0.62 2.23 14.73
CA GLU A 59 -0.25 1.36 13.94
C GLU A 59 -1.04 2.15 12.88
N VAL A 60 -1.66 3.27 13.27
CA VAL A 60 -2.40 4.15 12.35
C VAL A 60 -1.45 4.74 11.32
N LEU A 61 -0.29 5.21 11.76
CA LEU A 61 0.74 5.75 10.88
C LEU A 61 1.22 4.73 9.84
N TYR A 62 1.40 3.47 10.25
CA TYR A 62 1.75 2.39 9.34
C TYR A 62 0.64 2.08 8.32
N GLN A 63 -0.62 2.07 8.75
CA GLN A 63 -1.76 1.87 7.84
C GLN A 63 -1.85 3.00 6.81
N THR A 64 -1.68 4.24 7.24
CA THR A 64 -1.65 5.41 6.34
C THR A 64 -0.48 5.33 5.34
N ALA A 65 0.69 4.90 5.81
CA ALA A 65 1.86 4.67 4.96
C ALA A 65 1.62 3.55 3.93
N LEU A 66 0.95 2.46 4.30
CA LEU A 66 0.56 1.40 3.36
C LEU A 66 -0.42 1.89 2.29
N GLU A 67 -1.37 2.74 2.65
CA GLU A 67 -2.33 3.33 1.71
C GLU A 67 -1.63 4.26 0.72
N ARG A 68 -0.70 5.08 1.21
CA ARG A 68 0.13 5.91 0.36
C ARG A 68 0.99 5.07 -0.58
N TYR A 69 1.68 4.05 -0.05
CA TYR A 69 2.44 3.10 -0.87
C TYR A 69 1.58 2.47 -1.98
N ALA A 70 0.37 2.03 -1.66
CA ALA A 70 -0.53 1.43 -2.64
C ALA A 70 -0.93 2.41 -3.75
N THR A 71 -1.08 3.68 -3.41
CA THR A 71 -1.45 4.72 -4.37
C THR A 71 -0.29 5.11 -5.29
N GLU A 72 0.92 5.22 -4.74
CA GLU A 72 2.10 5.73 -5.46
C GLU A 72 2.94 4.63 -6.11
N HIS A 73 3.05 3.48 -5.44
CA HIS A 73 3.91 2.36 -5.85
C HIS A 73 3.16 1.05 -6.04
N GLY A 74 1.85 1.04 -5.76
CA GLY A 74 1.02 -0.16 -5.92
C GLY A 74 0.95 -0.59 -7.37
N ASN A 75 1.20 -1.89 -7.62
CA ASN A 75 0.97 -2.46 -8.93
C ASN A 75 -0.46 -3.00 -8.99
N VAL A 76 -1.21 -2.57 -9.98
CA VAL A 76 -2.60 -2.98 -10.19
C VAL A 76 -2.67 -3.86 -11.43
N LEU A 77 -3.12 -5.11 -11.23
CA LEU A 77 -3.44 -5.97 -12.36
C LEU A 77 -4.57 -5.34 -13.18
N ARG A 78 -4.25 -4.94 -14.40
CA ARG A 78 -5.22 -4.36 -15.34
C ARG A 78 -5.92 -5.51 -16.06
N PRO A 79 -7.24 -5.67 -15.89
CA PRO A 79 -7.96 -6.80 -16.46
C PRO A 79 -8.33 -6.59 -17.95
N ASP A 80 -7.67 -5.68 -18.63
CA ASP A 80 -7.94 -5.34 -20.02
C ASP A 80 -7.07 -6.20 -20.93
N GLY A 81 -7.70 -7.05 -21.74
CA GLY A 81 -7.01 -7.93 -22.68
C GLY A 81 -6.95 -9.40 -22.27
N PRO A 82 -6.15 -10.22 -23.00
CA PRO A 82 -5.92 -11.62 -22.66
C PRO A 82 -5.24 -11.76 -21.30
N ALA A 83 -5.73 -12.65 -20.45
CA ALA A 83 -5.23 -12.80 -19.08
C ALA A 83 -3.72 -13.08 -19.00
N ARG A 84 -3.18 -13.85 -19.97
CA ARG A 84 -1.74 -14.13 -20.02
C ARG A 84 -0.90 -12.85 -20.21
N GLU A 85 -1.35 -11.97 -21.09
CA GLU A 85 -0.67 -10.71 -21.37
C GLU A 85 -0.76 -9.77 -20.15
N ALA A 86 -1.96 -9.62 -19.60
CA ALA A 86 -2.18 -8.82 -18.39
C ALA A 86 -1.35 -9.29 -17.19
N ILE A 87 -1.24 -10.61 -16.97
CA ILE A 87 -0.41 -11.18 -15.90
C ILE A 87 1.07 -10.98 -16.20
N SER A 88 1.50 -11.18 -17.45
CA SER A 88 2.90 -10.96 -17.83
C SER A 88 3.31 -9.51 -17.65
N GLU A 89 2.50 -8.56 -18.10
CA GLU A 89 2.73 -7.12 -17.92
C GLU A 89 2.82 -6.75 -16.44
N PHE A 90 1.86 -7.24 -15.64
CA PHE A 90 1.87 -7.04 -14.19
C PHE A 90 3.18 -7.53 -13.53
N LEU A 91 3.68 -8.71 -13.93
CA LEU A 91 4.90 -9.28 -13.37
C LEU A 91 6.16 -8.50 -13.80
N TYR A 92 6.23 -8.07 -15.06
CA TYR A 92 7.35 -7.24 -15.53
C TYR A 92 7.35 -5.87 -14.87
N GLU A 93 6.20 -5.19 -14.81
CA GLU A 93 6.08 -3.93 -14.08
C GLU A 93 6.47 -4.07 -12.59
N ALA A 94 6.09 -5.18 -11.96
CA ALA A 94 6.48 -5.44 -10.57
C ALA A 94 7.99 -5.63 -10.44
N ALA A 95 8.63 -6.37 -11.35
CA ALA A 95 10.07 -6.59 -11.34
C ALA A 95 10.85 -5.27 -11.49
N ASP A 96 10.43 -4.41 -12.42
CA ASP A 96 11.05 -3.11 -12.65
C ASP A 96 10.93 -2.22 -11.41
N ARG A 97 9.74 -2.11 -10.83
CA ARG A 97 9.50 -1.29 -9.64
C ARG A 97 10.25 -1.79 -8.40
N PHE A 98 10.32 -3.11 -8.20
CA PHE A 98 11.00 -3.68 -7.03
C PHE A 98 12.52 -3.56 -7.10
N SER A 99 13.07 -3.23 -8.27
CA SER A 99 14.49 -2.98 -8.52
C SER A 99 14.82 -1.50 -8.81
N GLU A 100 13.85 -0.60 -8.67
CA GLU A 100 14.04 0.81 -8.96
C GLU A 100 15.07 1.45 -8.02
N SER A 101 16.05 2.14 -8.62
CA SER A 101 17.12 2.80 -7.86
C SER A 101 16.57 3.97 -7.03
N GLY A 102 16.99 4.05 -5.77
CA GLY A 102 16.58 5.12 -4.85
C GLY A 102 15.29 4.83 -4.07
N LEU A 103 14.67 3.67 -4.30
CA LEU A 103 13.58 3.15 -3.49
C LEU A 103 14.05 1.91 -2.68
N PRO A 104 13.43 1.64 -1.51
CA PRO A 104 13.67 0.39 -0.81
C PRO A 104 13.28 -0.80 -1.69
N PRO A 105 14.08 -1.90 -1.70
CA PRO A 105 13.82 -3.03 -2.58
C PRO A 105 12.57 -3.80 -2.18
N GLY A 106 11.90 -4.37 -3.17
CA GLY A 106 10.74 -5.24 -2.98
C GLY A 106 9.43 -4.49 -2.72
N CYS A 107 8.43 -5.23 -2.26
CA CYS A 107 7.07 -4.72 -2.05
C CYS A 107 6.76 -4.55 -0.56
N MET A 108 6.42 -3.34 -0.12
CA MET A 108 6.05 -3.06 1.27
C MET A 108 4.90 -3.95 1.76
N VAL A 109 3.90 -4.24 0.91
CA VAL A 109 2.74 -5.07 1.25
C VAL A 109 3.11 -6.54 1.42
N SER A 110 4.00 -7.06 0.58
CA SER A 110 4.46 -8.46 0.67
C SER A 110 5.41 -8.67 1.83
N THR A 111 6.34 -7.74 2.05
CA THR A 111 7.29 -7.78 3.17
C THR A 111 6.58 -7.70 4.52
N ALA A 112 5.52 -6.91 4.61
CA ALA A 112 4.66 -6.83 5.79
C ALA A 112 4.10 -8.19 6.22
N ALA A 113 3.78 -9.05 5.25
CA ALA A 113 3.23 -10.37 5.53
C ALA A 113 4.23 -11.33 6.20
N LEU A 114 5.51 -11.14 5.89
CA LEU A 114 6.58 -12.00 6.39
C LEU A 114 7.09 -11.56 7.77
N ALA A 115 6.98 -10.27 8.08
CA ALA A 115 7.56 -9.67 9.28
C ALA A 115 6.59 -9.54 10.47
N LEU A 116 5.26 -9.69 10.25
CA LEU A 116 4.26 -9.53 11.29
C LEU A 116 3.98 -10.87 11.99
N GLY A 117 4.40 -10.97 13.25
CA GLY A 117 4.05 -12.10 14.11
C GLY A 117 2.56 -12.14 14.49
N THR A 118 2.15 -13.22 15.17
CA THR A 118 0.76 -13.44 15.59
C THR A 118 0.24 -12.39 16.59
N ALA A 119 1.13 -11.66 17.25
CA ALA A 119 0.77 -10.61 18.21
C ALA A 119 0.24 -9.33 17.54
N GLN A 120 0.55 -9.09 16.25
CA GLN A 120 0.19 -7.88 15.50
C GLN A 120 -0.95 -8.11 14.51
N ARG A 121 -1.96 -8.86 14.88
CA ARG A 121 -3.11 -9.16 14.01
C ARG A 121 -3.80 -7.90 13.46
N GLY A 122 -3.92 -6.84 14.24
CA GLY A 122 -4.51 -5.57 13.80
C GLY A 122 -3.73 -4.95 12.63
N VAL A 123 -2.39 -4.95 12.73
CA VAL A 123 -1.49 -4.41 11.68
C VAL A 123 -1.48 -5.29 10.44
N ALA A 124 -1.61 -6.62 10.58
CA ALA A 124 -1.59 -7.58 9.48
C ALA A 124 -2.85 -7.54 8.58
N THR A 125 -3.96 -7.04 9.09
CA THR A 125 -5.26 -7.08 8.40
C THR A 125 -5.24 -6.31 7.08
N ARG A 126 -4.69 -5.11 7.06
CA ARG A 126 -4.67 -4.27 5.86
C ARG A 126 -3.79 -4.85 4.75
N PRO A 127 -2.52 -5.26 4.99
CA PRO A 127 -1.71 -5.91 3.97
C PRO A 127 -2.33 -7.22 3.44
N ALA A 128 -2.97 -8.00 4.32
CA ALA A 128 -3.67 -9.23 3.91
C ALA A 128 -4.82 -8.92 2.96
N LYS A 129 -5.63 -7.90 3.25
CA LYS A 129 -6.71 -7.44 2.38
C LYS A 129 -6.19 -6.99 1.02
N MET A 130 -5.12 -6.18 0.98
CA MET A 130 -4.53 -5.71 -0.28
C MET A 130 -4.05 -6.87 -1.16
N ARG A 131 -3.42 -7.90 -0.57
CA ARG A 131 -3.04 -9.12 -1.31
C ARG A 131 -4.25 -9.88 -1.85
N SER A 132 -5.30 -10.02 -1.05
CA SER A 132 -6.54 -10.68 -1.48
C SER A 132 -7.22 -9.95 -2.64
N GLU A 133 -7.20 -8.62 -2.64
CA GLU A 133 -7.73 -7.79 -3.72
C GLU A 133 -6.95 -8.01 -5.03
N THR A 134 -5.62 -8.14 -4.97
CA THR A 134 -4.77 -8.48 -6.13
C THR A 134 -5.10 -9.87 -6.68
N LEU A 135 -5.22 -10.89 -5.82
CA LEU A 135 -5.59 -12.25 -6.22
C LEU A 135 -6.98 -12.30 -6.87
N ALA A 136 -7.97 -11.64 -6.26
CA ALA A 136 -9.31 -11.55 -6.84
C ALA A 136 -9.33 -10.82 -8.19
N GLY A 137 -8.40 -9.91 -8.43
CA GLY A 137 -8.17 -9.28 -9.73
C GLY A 137 -7.71 -10.28 -10.78
N ALA A 138 -6.76 -11.16 -10.43
CA ALA A 138 -6.25 -12.20 -11.30
C ALA A 138 -7.34 -13.24 -11.66
N GLU A 139 -8.09 -13.71 -10.67
CA GLU A 139 -9.21 -14.66 -10.87
C GLU A 139 -10.25 -14.09 -11.82
N ARG A 140 -10.68 -12.83 -11.63
CA ARG A 140 -11.63 -12.17 -12.55
C ARG A 140 -11.11 -12.04 -13.99
N SER A 141 -9.80 -11.91 -14.17
CA SER A 141 -9.20 -11.87 -15.51
C SER A 141 -9.28 -13.23 -16.19
N GLU A 142 -9.03 -14.32 -15.47
CA GLU A 142 -9.18 -15.68 -15.97
C GLU A 142 -10.64 -16.03 -16.31
N GLU A 143 -11.59 -15.72 -15.45
CA GLU A 143 -13.01 -15.95 -15.69
C GLU A 143 -13.51 -15.24 -16.95
N ARG A 144 -13.05 -14.01 -17.19
CA ARG A 144 -13.38 -13.28 -18.44
C ARG A 144 -12.81 -13.95 -19.69
N ARG A 145 -11.60 -14.50 -19.60
CA ARG A 145 -10.99 -15.26 -20.70
C ARG A 145 -11.81 -16.49 -21.04
N VAL A 146 -12.10 -17.33 -20.05
CA VAL A 146 -12.89 -18.55 -20.21
C VAL A 146 -14.28 -18.22 -20.78
N GLY A 147 -14.94 -17.20 -20.27
CA GLY A 147 -16.25 -16.77 -20.76
C GLY A 147 -16.24 -16.23 -22.20
N LYS A 148 -15.15 -15.63 -22.68
CA LYS A 148 -15.00 -15.19 -24.08
C LYS A 148 -14.72 -16.39 -25.01
N GLU A 149 -13.84 -17.29 -24.61
CA GLU A 149 -13.55 -18.53 -25.38
C GLU A 149 -14.77 -19.42 -25.53
N CYS A 150 -15.57 -19.61 -24.46
CA CYS A 150 -16.83 -20.33 -24.53
C CYS A 150 -17.81 -19.70 -25.53
N ARG A 151 -17.96 -18.36 -25.50
CA ARG A 151 -18.87 -17.66 -26.43
C ARG A 151 -18.43 -17.74 -27.88
N SER A 152 -17.13 -17.68 -28.18
CA SER A 152 -16.61 -17.80 -29.54
C SER A 152 -16.73 -19.23 -30.11
N ARG A 153 -16.70 -20.24 -29.25
CA ARG A 153 -16.86 -21.66 -29.64
C ARG A 153 -18.31 -22.07 -29.89
N TRP A 154 -19.26 -21.29 -29.37
CA TRP A 154 -20.71 -21.54 -29.49
C TRP A 154 -21.40 -20.56 -30.43
N SER A 155 -20.69 -19.94 -31.35
CA SER A 155 -21.31 -19.15 -32.39
C SER A 155 -22.09 -20.08 -33.34
N PRO A 156 -23.41 -19.95 -33.52
CA PRO A 156 -24.22 -20.84 -34.32
C PRO A 156 -24.03 -20.64 -35.84
N TYR A 157 -23.01 -19.92 -36.27
CA TYR A 157 -22.70 -19.61 -37.66
C TYR A 157 -21.30 -20.14 -38.08
N HIS A 158 -21.05 -21.40 -37.86
CA HIS A 158 -20.03 -22.17 -38.58
C HIS A 158 -20.64 -23.38 -39.25
#